data_6c28eeb5f6b4ba2b27b5f5c21e1d8cf0
#
_entry.id   6c28eeb5f6b4ba2b27b5f5c21e1d8cf0
#
_cell.length_a   1.000
_cell.length_b   1.000
_cell.length_c   1.000
_cell.angle_alpha   90.00
_cell.angle_beta   90.00
_cell.angle_gamma   90.00
#
_symmetry.space_group_name_H-M   'P 1'
#
loop_
_entity.id
_entity.type
_entity.pdbx_description
1 polymer ?
#
loop_
_entity_poly.entity_id
_entity_poly.type
_entity_poly.pdbx_seq_one_letter_code
_entity_poly.pdbx_strand_id
1 'polypeptide(L)'
;GEAGYELGVSACYAGFIGDYLVVAGGCNFPEPGKKKYYSSIYAAKVTGNEETLQWEMIGNLPEPAAYGGVVASGDSLILVGGCNTEHSLRTVLSIHLDQENGKPILKSLPDLPCTVDNMGVCLLDTRLFVVGGNQDGRPSASVLTMEIGKDEKWTPETELIGEPRVQPVCAAYN
;
A
#
# COMPACT_ATOMS: atom_id res chain seq x y z
N GLY A 1 1.12 -20.14 -2.07
CA GLY A 1 0.50 -18.86 -2.39
C GLY A 1 -0.87 -19.03 -3.00
N GLU A 2 -1.57 -17.93 -3.23
CA GLU A 2 -2.88 -17.94 -3.89
C GLU A 2 -2.71 -18.30 -5.37
N ALA A 3 -3.58 -19.19 -5.89
CA ALA A 3 -3.53 -19.61 -7.29
C ALA A 3 -3.73 -18.42 -8.25
N GLY A 4 -2.89 -18.32 -9.27
CA GLY A 4 -2.85 -17.24 -10.25
C GLY A 4 -1.89 -16.10 -9.88
N TYR A 5 -1.34 -16.05 -8.65
CA TYR A 5 -0.36 -15.04 -8.26
C TYR A 5 0.94 -15.17 -9.04
N GLU A 6 1.32 -16.39 -9.40
CA GLU A 6 2.50 -16.73 -10.20
C GLU A 6 2.51 -16.14 -11.62
N LEU A 7 1.35 -15.69 -12.11
CA LEU A 7 1.23 -14.97 -13.39
C LEU A 7 1.74 -13.52 -13.30
N GLY A 8 2.14 -13.09 -12.10
CA GLY A 8 2.48 -11.72 -11.80
C GLY A 8 1.27 -10.87 -11.43
N VAL A 9 1.52 -9.82 -10.65
CA VAL A 9 0.47 -8.90 -10.18
C VAL A 9 0.81 -7.46 -10.53
N SER A 10 -0.22 -6.66 -10.72
CA SER A 10 -0.14 -5.20 -10.85
C SER A 10 -0.78 -4.51 -9.66
N ALA A 11 -0.49 -3.22 -9.49
CA ALA A 11 -1.08 -2.37 -8.46
C ALA A 11 -0.93 -2.92 -7.02
N CYS A 12 0.11 -3.71 -6.77
CA CYS A 12 0.47 -4.20 -5.45
C CYS A 12 1.12 -3.10 -4.60
N TYR A 13 1.14 -3.31 -3.29
CA TYR A 13 2.00 -2.54 -2.39
C TYR A 13 3.40 -3.14 -2.44
N ALA A 14 4.40 -2.35 -2.78
CA ALA A 14 5.78 -2.83 -2.85
C ALA A 14 6.76 -1.83 -2.24
N GLY A 15 7.74 -2.32 -1.50
CA GLY A 15 8.77 -1.50 -0.89
C GLY A 15 9.77 -2.33 -0.09
N PHE A 16 10.77 -1.65 0.47
CA PHE A 16 11.80 -2.30 1.26
C PHE A 16 11.50 -2.21 2.76
N ILE A 17 11.76 -3.31 3.47
CA ILE A 17 11.87 -3.39 4.93
C ILE A 17 13.26 -3.95 5.23
N GLY A 18 14.19 -3.09 5.66
CA GLY A 18 15.61 -3.46 5.75
C GLY A 18 16.12 -3.96 4.39
N ASP A 19 16.72 -5.15 4.38
CA ASP A 19 17.24 -5.79 3.15
C ASP A 19 16.18 -6.59 2.37
N TYR A 20 14.93 -6.57 2.78
CA TYR A 20 13.87 -7.33 2.13
C TYR A 20 13.02 -6.45 1.22
N LEU A 21 12.92 -6.83 -0.06
CA LEU A 21 11.89 -6.33 -0.94
C LEU A 21 10.59 -7.08 -0.64
N VAL A 22 9.58 -6.35 -0.19
CA VAL A 22 8.25 -6.90 0.17
C VAL A 22 7.25 -6.49 -0.88
N VAL A 23 6.41 -7.45 -1.30
CA VAL A 23 5.28 -7.23 -2.21
C VAL A 23 4.03 -7.81 -1.56
N ALA A 24 2.98 -7.01 -1.44
CA ALA A 24 1.74 -7.41 -0.80
C ALA A 24 0.53 -7.09 -1.68
N GLY A 25 -0.44 -8.00 -1.72
CA GLY A 25 -1.65 -7.83 -2.49
C GLY A 25 -1.42 -7.74 -4.00
N GLY A 26 -2.18 -6.86 -4.65
CA GLY A 26 -2.17 -6.69 -6.10
C GLY A 26 -3.31 -7.42 -6.80
N CYS A 27 -3.36 -7.30 -8.11
CA CYS A 27 -4.38 -7.95 -8.93
C CYS A 27 -3.82 -8.37 -10.30
N ASN A 28 -4.51 -9.30 -10.94
CA ASN A 28 -4.26 -9.70 -12.32
C ASN A 28 -5.54 -10.28 -12.96
N PHE A 29 -5.39 -10.86 -14.14
CA PHE A 29 -6.46 -11.56 -14.85
C PHE A 29 -6.04 -13.02 -15.10
N PRO A 30 -6.22 -13.93 -14.13
CA PRO A 30 -5.84 -15.34 -14.29
C PRO A 30 -6.65 -16.06 -15.37
N GLU A 31 -7.83 -15.53 -15.68
CA GLU A 31 -8.67 -15.95 -16.80
C GLU A 31 -9.10 -14.69 -17.59
N PRO A 32 -9.30 -14.79 -18.91
CA PRO A 32 -9.75 -13.66 -19.73
C PRO A 32 -11.01 -12.99 -19.17
N GLY A 33 -10.93 -11.69 -18.90
CA GLY A 33 -12.04 -10.88 -18.38
C GLY A 33 -12.36 -11.08 -16.88
N LYS A 34 -11.69 -12.01 -16.19
CA LYS A 34 -11.90 -12.24 -14.76
C LYS A 34 -10.75 -11.69 -13.93
N LYS A 35 -10.92 -10.47 -13.46
CA LYS A 35 -9.97 -9.83 -12.56
C LYS A 35 -10.01 -10.48 -11.19
N LYS A 36 -8.83 -10.76 -10.63
CA LYS A 36 -8.66 -11.30 -9.28
C LYS A 36 -7.75 -10.39 -8.47
N TYR A 37 -8.13 -10.16 -7.22
CA TYR A 37 -7.36 -9.45 -6.22
C TYR A 37 -6.77 -10.47 -5.23
N TYR A 38 -5.61 -10.14 -4.68
CA TYR A 38 -4.83 -11.04 -3.84
C TYR A 38 -4.56 -10.44 -2.47
N SER A 39 -4.38 -11.31 -1.48
CA SER A 39 -3.98 -10.96 -0.13
C SER A 39 -2.54 -11.37 0.19
N SER A 40 -1.92 -12.24 -0.60
CA SER A 40 -0.60 -12.79 -0.34
C SER A 40 0.47 -11.72 -0.15
N ILE A 41 1.35 -11.94 0.82
CA ILE A 41 2.56 -11.13 1.07
C ILE A 41 3.77 -11.98 0.76
N TYR A 42 4.61 -11.49 -0.14
CA TYR A 42 5.89 -12.10 -0.50
C TYR A 42 7.05 -11.19 -0.11
N ALA A 43 8.17 -11.81 0.24
CA ALA A 43 9.42 -11.11 0.46
C ALA A 43 10.57 -11.82 -0.25
N ALA A 44 11.55 -11.04 -0.67
CA ALA A 44 12.82 -11.54 -1.17
C ALA A 44 13.95 -10.74 -0.53
N LYS A 45 14.96 -11.44 -0.02
CA LYS A 45 16.17 -10.78 0.50
C LYS A 45 17.02 -10.25 -0.65
N VAL A 46 17.47 -9.01 -0.54
CA VAL A 46 18.28 -8.32 -1.54
C VAL A 46 19.64 -7.98 -0.93
N THR A 47 20.70 -8.69 -1.31
CA THR A 47 22.06 -8.42 -0.83
C THR A 47 22.94 -7.73 -1.87
N GLY A 48 22.40 -7.53 -3.09
CA GLY A 48 23.07 -6.86 -4.20
C GLY A 48 23.95 -7.74 -5.07
N ASN A 49 24.03 -9.04 -4.76
CA ASN A 49 24.84 -10.02 -5.49
C ASN A 49 24.00 -11.10 -6.18
N GLU A 50 22.68 -11.04 -6.09
CA GLU A 50 21.78 -12.03 -6.66
C GLU A 50 21.61 -11.82 -8.16
N GLU A 51 21.73 -12.89 -8.96
CA GLU A 51 21.29 -12.90 -10.34
C GLU A 51 19.75 -12.93 -10.45
N THR A 52 19.10 -13.58 -9.45
CA THR A 52 17.65 -13.70 -9.35
C THR A 52 17.20 -13.64 -7.90
N LEU A 53 16.11 -12.92 -7.63
CA LEU A 53 15.50 -12.85 -6.31
C LEU A 53 14.77 -14.15 -5.97
N GLN A 54 15.00 -14.67 -4.77
CA GLN A 54 14.27 -15.81 -4.24
C GLN A 54 13.09 -15.32 -3.42
N TRP A 55 11.88 -15.47 -3.97
CA TRP A 55 10.65 -15.03 -3.34
C TRP A 55 10.08 -16.08 -2.41
N GLU A 56 9.73 -15.69 -1.21
CA GLU A 56 9.03 -16.51 -0.23
C GLU A 56 7.69 -15.86 0.13
N MET A 57 6.63 -16.67 0.19
CA MET A 57 5.36 -16.23 0.73
C MET A 57 5.46 -16.22 2.26
N ILE A 58 5.35 -15.03 2.86
CA ILE A 58 5.55 -14.84 4.30
C ILE A 58 4.25 -14.64 5.08
N GLY A 59 3.14 -14.32 4.41
CA GLY A 59 1.84 -14.11 5.05
C GLY A 59 0.77 -13.59 4.11
N ASN A 60 -0.29 -13.03 4.69
CA ASN A 60 -1.41 -12.43 3.96
C ASN A 60 -1.82 -11.10 4.59
N LEU A 61 -2.35 -10.19 3.78
CA LEU A 61 -3.16 -9.06 4.22
C LEU A 61 -4.48 -9.58 4.82
N PRO A 62 -5.16 -8.80 5.68
CA PRO A 62 -6.46 -9.18 6.24
C PRO A 62 -7.54 -9.44 5.18
N GLU A 63 -7.45 -8.75 4.06
CA GLU A 63 -8.31 -8.92 2.89
C GLU A 63 -7.51 -8.65 1.60
N PRO A 64 -7.96 -9.16 0.43
CA PRO A 64 -7.35 -8.83 -0.85
C PRO A 64 -7.35 -7.32 -1.09
N ALA A 65 -6.25 -6.78 -1.62
CA ALA A 65 -6.15 -5.34 -1.87
C ALA A 65 -5.18 -5.02 -3.02
N ALA A 66 -5.55 -4.03 -3.83
CA ALA A 66 -4.74 -3.43 -4.89
C ALA A 66 -5.07 -1.94 -5.03
N TYR A 67 -4.29 -1.20 -5.82
CA TYR A 67 -4.49 0.23 -6.10
C TYR A 67 -4.45 1.14 -4.87
N GLY A 68 -3.86 0.68 -3.77
CA GLY A 68 -3.56 1.51 -2.62
C GLY A 68 -2.20 2.20 -2.75
N GLY A 69 -1.90 3.04 -1.77
CA GLY A 69 -0.60 3.68 -1.64
C GLY A 69 0.31 2.92 -0.68
N VAL A 70 1.62 3.10 -0.85
CA VAL A 70 2.62 2.53 0.06
C VAL A 70 3.77 3.51 0.26
N VAL A 71 4.25 3.61 1.49
CA VAL A 71 5.47 4.37 1.85
C VAL A 71 6.31 3.56 2.83
N ALA A 72 7.64 3.74 2.74
CA ALA A 72 8.55 3.22 3.75
C ALA A 72 8.62 4.19 4.94
N SER A 73 8.63 3.65 6.16
CA SER A 73 8.75 4.40 7.41
C SER A 73 9.64 3.64 8.39
N GLY A 74 10.90 4.04 8.50
CA GLY A 74 11.88 3.29 9.28
C GLY A 74 12.04 1.86 8.77
N ASP A 75 11.79 0.89 9.65
CA ASP A 75 11.82 -0.54 9.40
C ASP A 75 10.44 -1.15 9.07
N SER A 76 9.54 -0.34 8.54
CA SER A 76 8.19 -0.74 8.16
C SER A 76 7.74 -0.20 6.82
N LEU A 77 6.73 -0.83 6.23
CA LEU A 77 5.92 -0.29 5.15
C LEU A 77 4.55 0.10 5.69
N ILE A 78 4.08 1.28 5.29
CA ILE A 78 2.72 1.72 5.57
C ILE A 78 1.91 1.60 4.30
N LEU A 79 0.86 0.80 4.35
CA LEU A 79 -0.09 0.55 3.28
C LEU A 79 -1.35 1.38 3.54
N VAL A 80 -1.82 2.08 2.53
CA VAL A 80 -2.91 3.05 2.65
C VAL A 80 -4.00 2.73 1.63
N GLY A 81 -5.22 2.51 2.11
CA GLY A 81 -6.41 2.34 1.26
C GLY A 81 -6.26 1.26 0.20
N GLY A 82 -6.77 1.51 -0.97
CA GLY A 82 -6.84 0.57 -2.09
C GLY A 82 -8.25 0.07 -2.33
N CYS A 83 -8.40 -0.98 -3.12
CA CYS A 83 -9.70 -1.61 -3.36
C CYS A 83 -9.55 -3.12 -3.64
N ASN A 84 -10.69 -3.81 -3.60
CA ASN A 84 -10.83 -5.18 -4.05
C ASN A 84 -12.07 -5.33 -4.94
N THR A 85 -12.54 -6.56 -5.15
CA THR A 85 -13.72 -6.82 -6.00
C THR A 85 -15.00 -6.24 -5.42
N GLU A 86 -15.10 -6.12 -4.09
CA GLU A 86 -16.32 -5.78 -3.39
C GLU A 86 -16.41 -4.28 -3.06
N HIS A 87 -15.28 -3.68 -2.65
CA HIS A 87 -15.28 -2.29 -2.17
C HIS A 87 -13.89 -1.64 -2.23
N SER A 88 -13.87 -0.31 -2.13
CA SER A 88 -12.67 0.45 -1.83
C SER A 88 -12.42 0.48 -0.32
N LEU A 89 -11.15 0.60 0.08
CA LEU A 89 -10.68 0.45 1.45
C LEU A 89 -10.42 1.81 2.10
N ARG A 90 -10.59 1.87 3.41
CA ARG A 90 -10.17 2.98 4.26
C ARG A 90 -9.07 2.59 5.25
N THR A 91 -8.69 1.31 5.24
CA THR A 91 -7.71 0.75 6.16
C THR A 91 -6.31 1.32 5.91
N VAL A 92 -5.57 1.52 6.99
CA VAL A 92 -4.16 1.88 6.97
C VAL A 92 -3.42 0.88 7.85
N LEU A 93 -2.44 0.19 7.26
CA LEU A 93 -1.69 -0.87 7.91
C LEU A 93 -0.20 -0.55 7.91
N SER A 94 0.47 -0.83 9.02
CA SER A 94 1.93 -0.91 9.07
C SER A 94 2.35 -2.37 9.04
N ILE A 95 3.30 -2.71 8.18
CA ILE A 95 3.93 -4.03 8.10
C ILE A 95 5.36 -3.92 8.57
N HIS A 96 5.72 -4.71 9.57
CA HIS A 96 7.10 -5.00 10.00
C HIS A 96 7.42 -6.45 9.71
N LEU A 97 8.69 -6.80 9.66
CA LEU A 97 9.14 -8.19 9.65
C LEU A 97 9.64 -8.58 11.03
N ASP A 98 9.12 -9.70 11.55
CA ASP A 98 9.61 -10.30 12.78
C ASP A 98 11.09 -10.68 12.61
N GLN A 99 11.94 -10.24 13.52
CA GLN A 99 13.39 -10.41 13.45
C GLN A 99 13.84 -11.88 13.59
N GLU A 100 13.01 -12.72 14.25
CA GLU A 100 13.37 -14.10 14.53
C GLU A 100 12.96 -15.05 13.40
N ASN A 101 11.82 -14.80 12.76
CA ASN A 101 11.23 -15.74 11.79
C ASN A 101 10.89 -15.12 10.43
N GLY A 102 11.13 -13.81 10.23
CA GLY A 102 10.86 -13.10 8.98
C GLY A 102 9.37 -12.94 8.61
N LYS A 103 8.45 -13.32 9.50
CA LYS A 103 7.01 -13.21 9.22
C LYS A 103 6.51 -11.77 9.36
N PRO A 104 5.47 -11.39 8.61
CA PRO A 104 4.91 -10.05 8.70
C PRO A 104 4.13 -9.88 10.00
N ILE A 105 4.42 -8.81 10.71
CA ILE A 105 3.64 -8.29 11.84
C ILE A 105 2.83 -7.13 11.30
N LEU A 106 1.51 -7.28 11.27
CA LEU A 106 0.57 -6.27 10.78
C LEU A 106 0.01 -5.49 11.98
N LYS A 107 0.07 -4.16 11.89
CA LYS A 107 -0.50 -3.26 12.90
C LYS A 107 -1.43 -2.27 12.21
N SER A 108 -2.66 -2.14 12.71
CA SER A 108 -3.58 -1.11 12.24
C SER A 108 -3.14 0.27 12.72
N LEU A 109 -3.19 1.23 11.82
CA LEU A 109 -3.11 2.66 12.09
C LEU A 109 -4.52 3.26 11.97
N PRO A 110 -4.72 4.54 12.34
CA PRO A 110 -6.02 5.19 12.19
C PRO A 110 -6.52 5.12 10.74
N ASP A 111 -7.74 4.62 10.58
CA ASP A 111 -8.40 4.53 9.28
C ASP A 111 -8.59 5.90 8.63
N LEU A 112 -8.54 5.94 7.29
CA LEU A 112 -8.94 7.11 6.51
C LEU A 112 -10.39 7.51 6.82
N PRO A 113 -10.75 8.80 6.72
CA PRO A 113 -12.13 9.26 6.96
C PRO A 113 -13.13 8.77 5.89
N CYS A 114 -12.63 8.40 4.72
CA CYS A 114 -13.38 7.87 3.59
C CYS A 114 -12.62 6.71 2.94
N THR A 115 -13.27 5.96 2.05
CA THR A 115 -12.57 4.97 1.22
C THR A 115 -11.74 5.67 0.16
N VAL A 116 -10.50 5.21 -0.07
CA VAL A 116 -9.60 5.82 -1.07
C VAL A 116 -8.84 4.75 -1.83
N ASP A 117 -8.89 4.82 -3.16
CA ASP A 117 -8.05 4.03 -4.06
C ASP A 117 -7.41 4.93 -5.13
N ASN A 118 -6.38 4.43 -5.82
CA ASN A 118 -5.67 5.17 -6.88
C ASN A 118 -5.19 6.57 -6.45
N MET A 119 -4.83 6.73 -5.19
CA MET A 119 -4.27 7.97 -4.63
C MET A 119 -2.75 8.04 -4.84
N GLY A 120 -2.18 9.22 -4.67
CA GLY A 120 -0.78 9.40 -4.38
C GLY A 120 -0.53 9.38 -2.86
N VAL A 121 0.58 8.81 -2.42
CA VAL A 121 1.02 8.90 -1.03
C VAL A 121 2.48 9.30 -0.95
N CYS A 122 2.83 10.07 0.06
CA CYS A 122 4.22 10.34 0.41
C CYS A 122 4.36 10.54 1.92
N LEU A 123 5.57 10.36 2.41
CA LEU A 123 5.93 10.57 3.80
C LEU A 123 7.02 11.65 3.86
N LEU A 124 6.78 12.70 4.62
CA LEU A 124 7.76 13.73 4.93
C LEU A 124 8.01 13.70 6.44
N ASP A 125 9.21 13.31 6.85
CA ASP A 125 9.54 12.98 8.23
C ASP A 125 8.56 11.91 8.79
N THR A 126 7.68 12.32 9.70
CA THR A 126 6.63 11.45 10.29
C THR A 126 5.23 11.79 9.78
N ARG A 127 5.09 12.77 8.88
CA ARG A 127 3.80 13.19 8.35
C ARG A 127 3.49 12.46 7.06
N LEU A 128 2.44 11.65 7.09
CA LEU A 128 1.91 10.90 5.96
C LEU A 128 0.88 11.76 5.22
N PHE A 129 1.01 11.84 3.89
CA PHE A 129 0.11 12.55 3.00
C PHE A 129 -0.60 11.57 2.08
N VAL A 130 -1.90 11.75 1.92
CA VAL A 130 -2.75 11.07 0.94
C VAL A 130 -3.34 12.12 0.02
N VAL A 131 -3.10 11.98 -1.26
CA VAL A 131 -3.34 13.03 -2.25
C VAL A 131 -4.21 12.52 -3.37
N GLY A 132 -5.36 13.16 -3.60
CA GLY A 132 -6.28 12.82 -4.68
C GLY A 132 -6.82 11.40 -4.59
N GLY A 133 -6.87 10.70 -5.71
CA GLY A 133 -7.43 9.36 -5.84
C GLY A 133 -8.95 9.37 -6.00
N ASN A 134 -9.55 8.18 -6.02
CA ASN A 134 -11.00 8.02 -5.87
C ASN A 134 -11.34 8.00 -4.38
N GLN A 135 -12.08 8.98 -3.92
CA GLN A 135 -12.63 9.03 -2.57
C GLN A 135 -14.13 8.76 -2.63
N ASP A 136 -14.57 7.73 -1.92
CA ASP A 136 -15.95 7.22 -1.99
C ASP A 136 -16.45 7.06 -3.44
N GLY A 137 -15.56 6.50 -4.31
CA GLY A 137 -15.84 6.18 -5.70
C GLY A 137 -15.80 7.37 -6.66
N ARG A 138 -15.29 8.54 -6.27
CA ARG A 138 -15.19 9.74 -7.12
C ARG A 138 -13.77 10.31 -7.10
N PRO A 139 -13.27 10.82 -8.26
CA PRO A 139 -12.02 11.56 -8.29
C PRO A 139 -12.07 12.73 -7.30
N SER A 140 -10.96 12.92 -6.56
CA SER A 140 -10.84 13.95 -5.54
C SER A 140 -9.62 14.85 -5.76
N ALA A 141 -9.70 16.08 -5.29
CA ALA A 141 -8.58 17.02 -5.17
C ALA A 141 -8.08 17.11 -3.72
N SER A 142 -8.68 16.38 -2.78
CA SER A 142 -8.36 16.54 -1.36
C SER A 142 -6.97 16.01 -1.03
N VAL A 143 -6.39 16.60 0.00
CA VAL A 143 -5.14 16.19 0.63
C VAL A 143 -5.45 15.90 2.09
N LEU A 144 -5.17 14.67 2.53
CA LEU A 144 -5.32 14.24 3.92
C LEU A 144 -3.94 14.03 4.53
N THR A 145 -3.77 14.41 5.78
CA THR A 145 -2.52 14.20 6.52
C THR A 145 -2.74 13.55 7.87
N MET A 146 -1.73 12.82 8.30
CA MET A 146 -1.66 12.21 9.64
C MET A 146 -0.20 12.15 10.09
N GLU A 147 0.09 12.53 11.32
CA GLU A 147 1.41 12.34 11.91
C GLU A 147 1.49 10.98 12.58
N ILE A 148 2.33 10.09 12.02
CA ILE A 148 2.48 8.72 12.49
C ILE A 148 2.98 8.69 13.93
N GLY A 149 2.29 7.92 14.77
CA GLY A 149 2.64 7.76 16.19
C GLY A 149 2.18 8.89 17.11
N LYS A 150 1.54 9.94 16.58
CA LYS A 150 0.99 11.06 17.36
C LYS A 150 -0.52 11.23 17.17
N ASP A 151 -0.96 11.24 15.91
CA ASP A 151 -2.35 11.53 15.60
C ASP A 151 -3.20 10.26 15.69
N GLU A 152 -4.42 10.40 16.23
CA GLU A 152 -5.43 9.35 16.27
C GLU A 152 -6.41 9.44 15.09
N LYS A 153 -6.29 10.48 14.26
CA LYS A 153 -7.17 10.72 13.12
C LYS A 153 -6.48 11.54 12.03
N TRP A 154 -7.02 11.42 10.83
CA TRP A 154 -6.61 12.20 9.67
C TRP A 154 -7.16 13.61 9.72
N THR A 155 -6.38 14.55 9.20
CA THR A 155 -6.74 15.96 9.07
C THR A 155 -6.76 16.34 7.59
N PRO A 156 -7.81 16.99 7.09
CA PRO A 156 -7.80 17.56 5.74
C PRO A 156 -6.87 18.79 5.69
N GLU A 157 -6.10 18.87 4.62
CA GLU A 157 -5.27 20.01 4.27
C GLU A 157 -5.93 20.82 3.12
N THR A 158 -5.20 21.81 2.60
CA THR A 158 -5.62 22.54 1.39
C THR A 158 -5.71 21.57 0.21
N GLU A 159 -6.78 21.69 -0.58
CA GLU A 159 -6.96 20.87 -1.78
C GLU A 159 -5.87 21.13 -2.85
N LEU A 160 -5.68 20.16 -3.72
CA LEU A 160 -4.85 20.31 -4.91
C LEU A 160 -5.40 21.43 -5.81
N ILE A 161 -4.50 22.18 -6.40
CA ILE A 161 -4.86 23.16 -7.41
C ILE A 161 -5.31 22.44 -8.69
N GLY A 162 -6.47 22.83 -9.22
CA GLY A 162 -7.06 22.30 -10.46
C GLY A 162 -8.05 21.17 -10.23
N GLU A 163 -8.33 20.42 -11.29
CA GLU A 163 -9.36 19.39 -11.27
C GLU A 163 -9.03 18.19 -10.38
N PRO A 164 -10.04 17.54 -9.79
CA PRO A 164 -9.89 16.26 -9.09
C PRO A 164 -9.21 15.22 -10.00
N ARG A 165 -8.35 14.39 -9.42
CA ARG A 165 -7.54 13.44 -10.21
C ARG A 165 -7.27 12.14 -9.48
N VAL A 166 -7.15 11.07 -10.29
CA VAL A 166 -6.69 9.75 -9.85
C VAL A 166 -5.26 9.52 -10.31
N GLN A 167 -4.55 8.65 -9.61
CA GLN A 167 -3.15 8.26 -9.88
C GLN A 167 -2.17 9.46 -9.95
N PRO A 168 -2.29 10.45 -9.05
CA PRO A 168 -1.26 11.49 -8.98
C PRO A 168 0.04 10.88 -8.48
N VAL A 169 1.15 11.40 -8.99
CA VAL A 169 2.47 11.07 -8.45
C VAL A 169 2.76 12.01 -7.29
N CYS A 170 3.18 11.43 -6.16
CA CYS A 170 3.64 12.13 -4.97
C CYS A 170 5.08 11.77 -4.65
N ALA A 171 5.85 12.75 -4.23
CA ALA A 171 7.20 12.55 -3.72
C ALA A 171 7.47 13.59 -2.62
N ALA A 172 8.15 13.17 -1.56
CA ALA A 172 8.72 14.05 -0.55
C ALA A 172 10.22 14.25 -0.84
N TYR A 173 10.70 15.46 -0.63
CA TYR A 173 12.11 15.80 -0.74
C TYR A 173 12.51 16.66 0.47
N ASN A 174 13.60 16.28 1.14
CA ASN A 174 14.24 17.01 2.26
C ASN A 174 15.49 17.71 1.80
#